data_8f0e8a73b3aaa59ca4d769f2e7760682
#
_entry.id   8f0e8a73b3aaa59ca4d769f2e7760682
#
_cell.length_a   1.000
_cell.length_b   1.000
_cell.length_c   1.000
_cell.angle_alpha   90.00
_cell.angle_beta   90.00
_cell.angle_gamma   90.00
#
_symmetry.space_group_name_H-M   'P 1'
#
loop_
_entity.id
_entity.type
_entity.pdbx_description
1 polymer ?
#
loop_
_entity_poly.entity_id
_entity_poly.type
_entity_poly.pdbx_seq_one_letter_code
_entity_poly.pdbx_strand_id
1 'polypeptide(L)'
;MRRYIIASHHKLAYGLKDTVDFLTNGIKKIYDVNAYVEDGEKPIEEVVSELFASFDENDEVLVFADMMGGSVYQKFYPYMSDKVHVVCGINLPLTLALVLESEDTP
;
A
#
# COMPACT_ATOMS: atom_id res chain seq x y z
N MET A 1 -3.63 11.80 -9.64
CA MET A 1 -2.36 11.09 -9.41
C MET A 1 -2.65 9.72 -8.81
N ARG A 2 -1.83 8.74 -9.12
CA ARG A 2 -1.97 7.40 -8.56
C ARG A 2 -1.02 7.23 -7.38
N ARG A 3 -1.55 6.74 -6.26
CA ARG A 3 -0.78 6.50 -5.03
C ARG A 3 -0.63 5.01 -4.81
N TYR A 4 0.52 4.60 -4.30
CA TYR A 4 0.86 3.18 -4.08
C TYR A 4 1.16 2.96 -2.61
N ILE A 5 0.43 2.03 -1.99
CA ILE A 5 0.62 1.65 -0.59
C ILE A 5 0.90 0.15 -0.54
N ILE A 6 1.93 -0.25 0.18
CA ILE A 6 2.16 -1.66 0.50
C ILE A 6 1.92 -1.81 1.99
N ALA A 7 1.03 -2.72 2.38
CA ALA A 7 0.64 -2.90 3.77
C ALA A 7 0.75 -4.37 4.15
N SER A 8 1.35 -4.64 5.30
CA SER A 8 1.57 -6.02 5.73
C SER A 8 1.60 -6.14 7.24
N HIS A 9 1.51 -7.39 7.69
CA HIS A 9 1.91 -7.75 9.03
C HIS A 9 3.43 -7.64 9.09
N HIS A 10 3.92 -7.06 10.15
CA HIS A 10 5.34 -6.91 10.41
C HIS A 10 6.05 -6.20 9.24
N LYS A 11 7.30 -6.54 8.96
CA LYS A 11 8.17 -5.75 8.07
C LYS A 11 8.15 -6.18 6.60
N LEU A 12 7.21 -7.02 6.19
CA LEU A 12 7.16 -7.47 4.79
C LEU A 12 6.96 -6.28 3.84
N ALA A 13 6.08 -5.35 4.20
CA ALA A 13 5.82 -4.17 3.37
C ALA A 13 7.09 -3.33 3.22
N TYR A 14 7.85 -3.13 4.29
CA TYR A 14 9.10 -2.38 4.25
C TYR A 14 10.10 -3.04 3.30
N GLY A 15 10.29 -4.36 3.42
CA GLY A 15 11.23 -5.09 2.57
C GLY A 15 10.82 -5.07 1.11
N LEU A 16 9.53 -5.25 0.83
CA LEU A 16 9.04 -5.23 -0.55
C LEU A 16 9.22 -3.85 -1.17
N LYS A 17 8.85 -2.79 -0.44
CA LYS A 17 9.06 -1.41 -0.89
C LYS A 17 10.54 -1.15 -1.16
N ASP A 18 11.41 -1.54 -0.24
CA ASP A 18 12.85 -1.33 -0.37
C ASP A 18 13.38 -1.98 -1.66
N THR A 19 12.94 -3.21 -1.94
CA THR A 19 13.35 -3.94 -3.14
C THR A 19 12.79 -3.32 -4.41
N VAL A 20 11.51 -2.92 -4.40
CA VAL A 20 10.90 -2.25 -5.55
C VAL A 20 11.60 -0.93 -5.83
N ASP A 21 11.88 -0.14 -4.80
CA ASP A 21 12.61 1.13 -4.96
C ASP A 21 13.99 0.90 -5.56
N PHE A 22 14.69 -0.15 -5.11
CA PHE A 22 16.00 -0.50 -5.65
C PHE A 22 15.92 -0.84 -7.15
N LEU A 23 14.95 -1.68 -7.53
CA LEU A 23 14.84 -2.15 -8.92
C LEU A 23 14.32 -1.06 -9.86
N THR A 24 13.56 -0.09 -9.36
CA THR A 24 12.98 0.97 -10.18
C THR A 24 13.66 2.31 -10.03
N ASN A 25 14.72 2.39 -9.23
CA ASN A 25 15.39 3.65 -8.87
C ASN A 25 14.44 4.67 -8.23
N GLY A 26 13.45 4.17 -7.48
CA GLY A 26 12.50 5.03 -6.78
C GLY A 26 11.62 5.87 -7.71
N ILE A 27 11.33 5.36 -8.90
CA ILE A 27 10.58 6.12 -9.92
C ILE A 27 9.19 6.53 -9.47
N LYS A 28 8.57 5.73 -8.58
CA LYS A 28 7.27 6.03 -7.99
C LYS A 28 7.42 6.10 -6.48
N LYS A 29 6.71 7.04 -5.86
CA LYS A 29 6.67 7.09 -4.40
C LYS A 29 5.75 5.99 -3.89
N ILE A 30 6.28 5.14 -3.01
CA ILE A 30 5.55 4.05 -2.39
C ILE A 30 5.50 4.30 -0.89
N TYR A 31 4.32 4.14 -0.32
CA TYR A 31 4.11 4.24 1.13
C TYR A 31 4.02 2.83 1.70
N ASP A 32 4.71 2.57 2.81
CA ASP A 32 4.66 1.27 3.45
C ASP A 32 3.99 1.37 4.82
N VAL A 33 3.12 0.41 5.11
CA VAL A 33 2.44 0.28 6.40
C VAL A 33 2.79 -1.07 6.98
N ASN A 34 3.49 -1.06 8.10
CA ASN A 34 4.02 -2.28 8.74
C ASN A 34 3.35 -2.44 10.10
N ALA A 35 2.37 -3.34 10.17
CA ALA A 35 1.58 -3.54 11.37
C ALA A 35 2.28 -4.49 12.34
N TYR A 36 2.12 -4.24 13.63
CA TYR A 36 2.56 -5.15 14.68
C TYR A 36 4.08 -5.33 14.74
N VAL A 37 4.83 -4.27 14.48
CA VAL A 37 6.30 -4.33 14.51
C VAL A 37 6.81 -4.21 15.94
N GLU A 38 6.25 -3.27 16.72
CA GLU A 38 6.72 -3.02 18.08
C GLU A 38 5.57 -2.61 19.00
N ASP A 39 5.79 -2.81 20.32
CA ASP A 39 4.81 -2.40 21.31
C ASP A 39 4.74 -0.87 21.37
N GLY A 40 3.54 -0.36 21.60
CA GLY A 40 3.35 1.07 21.74
C GLY A 40 3.35 1.85 20.45
N GLU A 41 3.38 1.17 19.31
CA GLU A 41 3.26 1.84 18.03
C GLU A 41 1.87 2.44 17.85
N LYS A 42 1.78 3.45 16.98
CA LYS A 42 0.51 4.09 16.65
C LYS A 42 -0.48 3.05 16.10
N PRO A 43 -1.76 3.08 16.50
CA PRO A 43 -2.75 2.15 15.95
C PRO A 43 -2.80 2.22 14.43
N ILE A 44 -2.95 1.06 13.78
CA ILE A 44 -2.95 0.99 12.32
C ILE A 44 -4.09 1.80 11.72
N GLU A 45 -5.26 1.82 12.37
CA GLU A 45 -6.40 2.63 11.91
C GLU A 45 -6.01 4.11 11.79
N GLU A 46 -5.23 4.60 12.73
CA GLU A 46 -4.79 5.99 12.75
C GLU A 46 -3.76 6.26 11.66
N VAL A 47 -2.82 5.33 11.48
CA VAL A 47 -1.81 5.44 10.42
C VAL A 47 -2.48 5.49 9.05
N VAL A 48 -3.45 4.61 8.82
CA VAL A 48 -4.19 4.55 7.55
C VAL A 48 -5.00 5.82 7.34
N SER A 49 -5.70 6.27 8.38
CA SER A 49 -6.50 7.50 8.31
C SER A 49 -5.65 8.71 7.96
N GLU A 50 -4.51 8.87 8.62
CA GLU A 50 -3.60 9.98 8.36
C GLU A 50 -3.04 9.92 6.94
N LEU A 51 -2.72 8.72 6.47
CA LEU A 51 -2.18 8.53 5.13
C LEU A 51 -3.20 8.95 4.06
N PHE A 52 -4.45 8.48 4.18
CA PHE A 52 -5.49 8.86 3.21
C PHE A 52 -5.83 10.35 3.30
N ALA A 53 -5.76 10.94 4.49
CA ALA A 53 -6.01 12.37 4.66
C ALA A 53 -4.96 13.22 3.93
N SER A 54 -3.76 12.67 3.69
CA SER A 54 -2.70 13.37 2.98
C SER A 54 -2.86 13.33 1.45
N PHE A 55 -3.77 12.50 0.95
CA PHE A 55 -4.00 12.36 -0.50
C PHE A 55 -5.11 13.30 -0.95
N ASP A 56 -5.10 13.62 -2.26
CA ASP A 56 -6.18 14.36 -2.88
C ASP A 56 -7.36 13.40 -3.09
N GLU A 57 -8.59 13.92 -2.94
CA GLU A 57 -9.80 13.10 -3.10
C GLU A 57 -9.95 12.52 -4.51
N ASN A 58 -9.29 13.11 -5.49
CA ASN A 58 -9.31 12.65 -6.87
C ASN A 58 -8.18 11.67 -7.19
N ASP A 59 -7.30 11.40 -6.22
CA ASP A 59 -6.22 10.44 -6.42
C ASP A 59 -6.76 9.02 -6.51
N GLU A 60 -6.16 8.23 -7.39
CA GLU A 60 -6.39 6.79 -7.43
C GLU A 60 -5.38 6.13 -6.51
N VAL A 61 -5.83 5.18 -5.69
CA VAL A 61 -4.97 4.51 -4.71
C VAL A 61 -4.96 3.01 -4.96
N LEU A 62 -3.77 2.45 -5.08
CA LEU A 62 -3.56 1.00 -5.15
C LEU A 62 -2.92 0.56 -3.84
N VAL A 63 -3.60 -0.32 -3.13
CA VAL A 63 -3.10 -0.89 -1.88
C VAL A 63 -2.74 -2.36 -2.13
N PHE A 64 -1.51 -2.71 -1.81
CA PHE A 64 -1.02 -4.08 -1.91
C PHE A 64 -0.98 -4.64 -0.49
N ALA A 65 -1.91 -5.55 -0.17
CA ALA A 65 -2.00 -6.16 1.14
C ALA A 65 -1.46 -7.60 1.11
N ASP A 66 -0.87 -8.03 2.21
CA ASP A 66 -0.22 -9.34 2.27
C ASP A 66 -1.23 -10.51 2.28
N MET A 67 -2.39 -10.34 2.93
CA MET A 67 -3.39 -11.40 3.03
C MET A 67 -4.80 -10.85 2.88
N MET A 68 -5.62 -11.57 2.10
CA MET A 68 -7.04 -11.24 2.00
C MET A 68 -7.75 -11.58 3.32
N GLY A 69 -8.58 -10.67 3.80
CA GLY A 69 -9.37 -10.89 5.01
C GLY A 69 -8.59 -10.78 6.30
N GLY A 70 -7.27 -10.55 6.26
CA GLY A 70 -6.47 -10.34 7.44
C GLY A 70 -6.75 -9.00 8.10
N SER A 71 -6.22 -8.80 9.31
CA SER A 71 -6.45 -7.57 10.07
C SER A 71 -5.95 -6.33 9.34
N VAL A 72 -4.84 -6.44 8.62
CA VAL A 72 -4.30 -5.30 7.85
C VAL A 72 -5.24 -4.95 6.70
N TYR A 73 -5.69 -5.95 5.94
CA TYR A 73 -6.66 -5.75 4.86
C TYR A 73 -7.91 -5.04 5.37
N GLN A 74 -8.43 -5.47 6.53
CA GLN A 74 -9.65 -4.91 7.10
C GLN A 74 -9.53 -3.42 7.42
N LYS A 75 -8.32 -2.93 7.71
CA LYS A 75 -8.11 -1.51 7.98
C LYS A 75 -8.27 -0.64 6.74
N PHE A 76 -8.08 -1.21 5.56
CA PHE A 76 -8.26 -0.49 4.29
C PHE A 76 -9.65 -0.67 3.70
N TYR A 77 -10.38 -1.67 4.13
CA TYR A 77 -11.71 -1.99 3.58
C TYR A 77 -12.65 -0.76 3.56
N PRO A 78 -12.72 0.05 4.64
CA PRO A 78 -13.62 1.21 4.65
C PRO A 78 -13.28 2.27 3.59
N TYR A 79 -12.07 2.26 3.06
CA TYR A 79 -11.62 3.25 2.07
C TYR A 79 -11.81 2.77 0.63
N MET A 80 -12.20 1.53 0.42
CA MET A 80 -12.38 0.98 -0.93
C MET A 80 -13.49 1.71 -1.68
N SER A 81 -13.22 2.05 -2.94
CA SER A 81 -14.15 2.78 -3.79
C SER A 81 -13.76 2.56 -5.25
N ASP A 82 -14.38 3.32 -6.15
CA ASP A 82 -14.02 3.31 -7.56
C ASP A 82 -12.55 3.72 -7.79
N LYS A 83 -11.98 4.46 -6.84
CA LYS A 83 -10.62 5.00 -6.97
C LYS A 83 -9.62 4.34 -6.00
N VAL A 84 -10.10 3.52 -5.06
CA VAL A 84 -9.24 2.86 -4.08
C VAL A 84 -9.40 1.35 -4.24
N HIS A 85 -8.33 0.70 -4.68
CA HIS A 85 -8.33 -0.73 -4.98
C HIS A 85 -7.33 -1.44 -4.09
N VAL A 86 -7.72 -2.60 -3.55
CA VAL A 86 -6.85 -3.42 -2.72
C VAL A 86 -6.54 -4.72 -3.43
N VAL A 87 -5.26 -5.01 -3.62
CA VAL A 87 -4.76 -6.26 -4.20
C VAL A 87 -4.14 -7.08 -3.07
N CYS A 88 -4.54 -8.33 -2.96
CA CYS A 88 -4.07 -9.21 -1.89
C CYS A 88 -3.15 -10.31 -2.42
N GLY A 89 -2.35 -10.90 -1.52
CA GLY A 89 -1.44 -11.95 -1.90
C GLY A 89 -0.26 -11.43 -2.72
N ILE A 90 0.36 -10.38 -2.24
CA ILE A 90 1.40 -9.64 -2.96
C ILE A 90 2.70 -10.44 -3.12
N ASN A 91 3.37 -10.19 -4.24
CA ASN A 91 4.71 -10.68 -4.50
C ASN A 91 5.45 -9.65 -5.35
N LEU A 92 6.75 -9.81 -5.47
CA LEU A 92 7.58 -8.83 -6.18
C LEU A 92 7.20 -8.65 -7.65
N PRO A 93 7.00 -9.71 -8.46
CA PRO A 93 6.62 -9.52 -9.87
C PRO A 93 5.31 -8.76 -10.04
N LEU A 94 4.29 -9.10 -9.26
CA LEU A 94 3.00 -8.42 -9.33
C LEU A 94 3.12 -6.95 -8.96
N THR A 95 3.83 -6.66 -7.87
CA THR A 95 4.00 -5.29 -7.38
C THR A 95 4.75 -4.45 -8.41
N LEU A 96 5.84 -4.99 -8.98
CA LEU A 96 6.59 -4.30 -10.02
C LEU A 96 5.72 -4.00 -11.24
N ALA A 97 4.95 -4.99 -11.69
CA ALA A 97 4.11 -4.83 -12.87
C ALA A 97 3.11 -3.67 -12.69
N LEU A 98 2.46 -3.62 -11.53
CA LEU A 98 1.44 -2.60 -11.29
C LEU A 98 2.02 -1.22 -11.01
N VAL A 99 3.15 -1.15 -10.32
CA VAL A 99 3.82 0.13 -10.03
C VAL A 99 4.35 0.76 -11.32
N LEU A 100 4.84 -0.05 -12.25
CA LEU A 100 5.38 0.44 -13.52
C LEU A 100 4.31 0.66 -14.58
N GLU A 101 3.07 0.30 -14.30
CA GLU A 101 1.96 0.52 -15.23
C GLU A 101 1.71 2.02 -15.42
N SER A 102 1.35 2.40 -16.64
CA SER A 102 1.01 3.79 -16.94
C SER A 102 -0.22 4.24 -16.15
N GLU A 103 -0.20 5.47 -15.65
CA GLU A 103 -1.37 6.05 -14.97
C GLU A 103 -2.55 6.22 -15.93
N ASP A 104 -2.32 6.16 -17.24
CA ASP A 104 -3.38 6.21 -18.25
C ASP A 104 -4.09 4.87 -18.41
N THR A 105 -3.53 3.79 -17.86
CA THR A 105 -4.15 2.47 -17.89
C THR A 105 -5.17 2.37 -16.77
N PRO A 106 -6.43 2.05 -17.09
CA PRO A 106 -7.47 1.93 -16.08
C PRO A 106 -7.26 0.73 -15.14
#